data_f4906f09a6c6de619e1c8ce1085e232d
#
_entry.id   f4906f09a6c6de619e1c8ce1085e232d
#
_cell.length_a   1.000
_cell.length_b   1.000
_cell.length_c   1.000
_cell.angle_alpha   90.00
_cell.angle_beta   90.00
_cell.angle_gamma   90.00
#
_symmetry.space_group_name_H-M   'P 1'
#
loop_
_entity.id
_entity.type
_entity.pdbx_description
1 polymer ?
#
loop_
_entity_poly.entity_id
_entity_poly.type
_entity_poly.pdbx_seq_one_letter_code
_entity_poly.pdbx_strand_id
1 'polypeptide(L)'
;MKDIIAQFKNRTPKPIYLLHGEEAYYIDRITQAAEDFLLDEHEKDFNLTVVYGKDVNMDQLQEQVKQYPMMAERQVVIVKEAQDIKSWDIMESYFSNPVSTTVLIIAHKHKKADSRTKFFKNVSKHGVVFESKP
;
A
#
# COMPACT_ATOMS: atom_id res chain seq x y z
N MET A 1 0.36 13.98 5.01
CA MET A 1 0.47 12.91 6.03
C MET A 1 -0.74 12.88 6.97
N LYS A 2 -1.11 14.00 7.52
CA LYS A 2 -2.23 14.07 8.49
C LYS A 2 -3.54 13.57 7.91
N ASP A 3 -3.82 13.88 6.64
CA ASP A 3 -5.04 13.46 5.98
C ASP A 3 -5.12 11.95 5.82
N ILE A 4 -3.99 11.32 5.49
CA ILE A 4 -3.93 9.86 5.32
C ILE A 4 -4.12 9.18 6.67
N ILE A 5 -3.44 9.65 7.70
CA ILE A 5 -3.58 9.09 9.05
C ILE A 5 -5.01 9.26 9.55
N ALA A 6 -5.64 10.40 9.26
CA ALA A 6 -7.05 10.61 9.61
C ALA A 6 -7.98 9.61 8.90
N GLN A 7 -7.72 9.32 7.62
CA GLN A 7 -8.47 8.30 6.89
C GLN A 7 -8.36 6.94 7.57
N PHE A 8 -7.15 6.59 8.03
CA PHE A 8 -6.94 5.31 8.72
C PHE A 8 -7.65 5.27 10.08
N LYS A 9 -7.54 6.33 10.86
CA LYS A 9 -8.22 6.43 12.17
C LYS A 9 -9.73 6.37 12.04
N ASN A 10 -10.28 6.99 11.01
CA ASN A 10 -11.72 7.02 10.75
C ASN A 10 -12.21 5.77 10.01
N ARG A 11 -11.30 4.89 9.60
CA ARG A 11 -11.60 3.68 8.84
C ARG A 11 -12.34 3.98 7.54
N THR A 12 -11.87 5.01 6.84
CA THR A 12 -12.37 5.40 5.50
C THR A 12 -11.21 5.43 4.50
N PRO A 13 -10.44 4.32 4.36
CA PRO A 13 -9.26 4.33 3.51
C PRO A 13 -9.62 4.27 2.04
N LYS A 14 -8.68 4.74 1.21
CA LYS A 14 -8.70 4.49 -0.22
C LYS A 14 -8.08 3.12 -0.50
N PRO A 15 -8.30 2.54 -1.70
CA PRO A 15 -7.81 1.18 -1.97
C PRO A 15 -6.30 1.07 -2.19
N ILE A 16 -5.63 2.14 -2.63
CA ILE A 16 -4.19 2.10 -2.90
C ILE A 16 -3.53 3.37 -2.40
N TYR A 17 -2.39 3.20 -1.72
CA TYR A 17 -1.52 4.30 -1.29
C TYR A 17 -0.10 4.03 -1.78
N LEU A 18 0.46 4.95 -2.55
CA LEU A 18 1.89 4.96 -2.86
C LEU A 18 2.55 6.03 -2.01
N LEU A 19 3.37 5.60 -1.08
CA LEU A 19 4.17 6.46 -0.21
C LEU A 19 5.59 6.42 -0.73
N HIS A 20 6.14 7.56 -1.15
CA HIS A 20 7.48 7.57 -1.71
C HIS A 20 8.25 8.83 -1.31
N GLY A 21 9.57 8.80 -1.49
CA GLY A 21 10.40 9.97 -1.28
C GLY A 21 11.62 9.70 -0.43
N GLU A 22 12.39 10.76 -0.23
CA GLU A 22 13.69 10.70 0.44
C GLU A 22 13.58 10.50 1.96
N GLU A 23 12.53 11.02 2.59
CA GLU A 23 12.38 10.98 4.05
C GLU A 23 11.59 9.75 4.49
N ALA A 24 12.30 8.74 4.99
CA ALA A 24 11.68 7.48 5.40
C ALA A 24 10.78 7.63 6.65
N TYR A 25 11.05 8.61 7.50
CA TYR A 25 10.35 8.77 8.77
C TYR A 25 8.82 8.88 8.59
N TYR A 26 8.38 9.74 7.68
CA TYR A 26 6.94 9.95 7.47
C TYR A 26 6.28 8.75 6.80
N ILE A 27 7.02 8.08 5.91
CA ILE A 27 6.53 6.84 5.28
C ILE A 27 6.28 5.78 6.35
N ASP A 28 7.24 5.60 7.26
CA ASP A 28 7.11 4.64 8.36
C ASP A 28 5.96 5.00 9.31
N ARG A 29 5.75 6.30 9.55
CA ARG A 29 4.63 6.78 10.37
C ARG A 29 3.29 6.38 9.76
N ILE A 30 3.13 6.52 8.45
CA ILE A 30 1.89 6.19 7.76
C ILE A 30 1.66 4.68 7.75
N THR A 31 2.69 3.88 7.46
CA THR A 31 2.55 2.42 7.47
C THR A 31 2.20 1.90 8.86
N GLN A 32 2.79 2.47 9.90
CA GLN A 32 2.47 2.09 11.27
C GLN A 32 1.03 2.44 11.62
N ALA A 33 0.56 3.60 11.19
CA ALA A 33 -0.83 4.00 11.41
C ALA A 33 -1.81 3.04 10.74
N ALA A 34 -1.47 2.54 9.54
CA ALA A 34 -2.29 1.55 8.87
C ALA A 34 -2.41 0.27 9.70
N GLU A 35 -1.30 -0.22 10.22
CA GLU A 35 -1.30 -1.40 11.08
C GLU A 35 -2.08 -1.19 12.37
N ASP A 36 -2.01 0.00 12.94
CA ASP A 36 -2.64 0.30 14.22
C ASP A 36 -4.14 0.54 14.12
N PHE A 37 -4.62 1.13 13.02
CA PHE A 37 -5.99 1.66 12.96
C PHE A 37 -6.94 0.97 11.99
N LEU A 38 -6.42 0.32 10.93
CA LEU A 38 -7.30 -0.22 9.89
C LEU A 38 -7.94 -1.55 10.24
N LEU A 39 -7.37 -2.28 11.17
CA LEU A 39 -7.86 -3.59 11.61
C LEU A 39 -7.88 -3.66 13.13
N ASP A 40 -8.87 -4.38 13.68
CA ASP A 40 -8.85 -4.75 15.09
C ASP A 40 -7.76 -5.79 15.31
N GLU A 41 -7.25 -5.89 16.53
CA GLU A 41 -6.13 -6.79 16.84
C GLU A 41 -6.42 -8.24 16.45
N HIS A 42 -7.64 -8.72 16.72
CA HIS A 42 -8.02 -10.10 16.39
C HIS A 42 -8.19 -10.36 14.90
N GLU A 43 -8.30 -9.31 14.08
CA GLU A 43 -8.44 -9.43 12.62
C GLU A 43 -7.10 -9.57 11.90
N LYS A 44 -6.01 -9.14 12.55
CA LYS A 44 -4.69 -9.01 11.89
C LYS A 44 -4.11 -10.33 11.44
N ASP A 45 -4.33 -11.43 12.18
CA ASP A 45 -3.76 -12.73 11.84
C ASP A 45 -4.17 -13.20 10.44
N PHE A 46 -5.38 -12.87 10.01
CA PHE A 46 -5.92 -13.32 8.73
C PHE A 46 -6.04 -12.22 7.69
N ASN A 47 -5.92 -10.95 8.09
CA ASN A 47 -6.23 -9.84 7.21
C ASN A 47 -5.12 -8.81 7.06
N LEU A 48 -3.97 -9.02 7.71
CA LEU A 48 -2.78 -8.17 7.55
C LEU A 48 -1.66 -8.98 6.91
N THR A 49 -1.16 -8.51 5.77
CA THR A 49 -0.03 -9.11 5.08
C THR A 49 1.05 -8.06 4.91
N VAL A 50 2.26 -8.37 5.35
CA VAL A 50 3.42 -7.49 5.18
C VAL A 50 4.45 -8.25 4.36
N VAL A 51 4.86 -7.66 3.24
CA VAL A 51 5.90 -8.23 2.37
C VAL A 51 6.99 -7.19 2.15
N TYR A 52 8.16 -7.67 1.74
CA TYR A 52 9.33 -6.80 1.52
C TYR A 52 9.75 -6.88 0.06
N GLY A 53 10.07 -5.71 -0.53
CA GLY A 53 10.37 -5.60 -1.95
C GLY A 53 11.45 -6.55 -2.47
N LYS A 54 12.43 -6.85 -1.62
CA LYS A 54 13.53 -7.76 -1.98
C LYS A 54 13.08 -9.21 -2.16
N ASP A 55 12.09 -9.61 -1.37
CA ASP A 55 11.70 -11.02 -1.24
C ASP A 55 10.35 -11.33 -1.87
N VAL A 56 9.56 -10.31 -2.21
CA VAL A 56 8.19 -10.51 -2.65
C VAL A 56 8.14 -11.20 -4.02
N ASN A 57 7.23 -12.16 -4.12
CA ASN A 57 6.87 -12.76 -5.41
C ASN A 57 5.68 -11.99 -5.95
N MET A 58 5.83 -11.36 -7.11
CA MET A 58 4.82 -10.47 -7.67
C MET A 58 3.55 -11.22 -8.11
N ASP A 59 3.66 -12.47 -8.55
CA ASP A 59 2.49 -13.30 -8.84
C ASP A 59 1.67 -13.56 -7.58
N GLN A 60 2.34 -13.88 -6.49
CA GLN A 60 1.68 -14.09 -5.19
C GLN A 60 1.07 -12.81 -4.66
N LEU A 61 1.75 -11.69 -4.82
CA LEU A 61 1.20 -10.39 -4.39
C LEU A 61 -0.08 -10.06 -5.15
N GLN A 62 -0.08 -10.26 -6.46
CA GLN A 62 -1.26 -10.06 -7.29
C GLN A 62 -2.43 -10.91 -6.80
N GLU A 63 -2.19 -12.17 -6.51
CA GLU A 63 -3.24 -13.06 -5.99
C GLU A 63 -3.73 -12.60 -4.62
N GLN A 64 -2.80 -12.18 -3.74
CA GLN A 64 -3.15 -11.75 -2.39
C GLN A 64 -4.08 -10.54 -2.39
N VAL A 65 -3.77 -9.51 -3.17
CA VAL A 65 -4.57 -8.28 -3.18
C VAL A 65 -5.98 -8.47 -3.74
N LYS A 66 -6.20 -9.55 -4.47
CA LYS A 66 -7.52 -9.88 -5.04
C LYS A 66 -8.41 -10.68 -4.09
N GLN A 67 -7.86 -11.18 -3.01
CA GLN A 67 -8.64 -11.96 -2.05
C GLN A 67 -9.58 -11.07 -1.25
N TYR A 68 -10.69 -11.66 -0.81
CA TYR A 68 -11.60 -10.97 0.08
C TYR A 68 -11.19 -11.15 1.53
N PRO A 69 -11.53 -10.18 2.40
CA PRO A 69 -11.19 -10.29 3.81
C PRO A 69 -11.88 -11.48 4.48
N MET A 70 -11.25 -11.98 5.55
CA MET A 70 -11.78 -13.12 6.29
C MET A 70 -12.31 -12.62 7.62
N MET A 71 -13.66 -12.62 7.76
CA MET A 71 -14.35 -12.18 8.97
C MET A 71 -13.97 -10.76 9.40
N ALA A 72 -13.77 -9.88 8.42
CA ALA A 72 -13.42 -8.47 8.62
C ALA A 72 -13.94 -7.65 7.45
N GLU A 73 -14.00 -6.33 7.62
CA GLU A 73 -14.46 -5.43 6.55
C GLU A 73 -13.42 -5.26 5.45
N ARG A 74 -12.14 -5.44 5.78
CA ARG A 74 -11.04 -5.24 4.82
C ARG A 74 -9.86 -6.10 5.14
N GLN A 75 -9.01 -6.28 4.14
CA GLN A 75 -7.65 -6.74 4.35
C GLN A 75 -6.69 -5.59 4.07
N VAL A 76 -5.53 -5.62 4.73
CA VAL A 76 -4.46 -4.65 4.54
C VAL A 76 -3.22 -5.38 4.06
N VAL A 77 -2.65 -4.92 2.94
CA VAL A 77 -1.42 -5.47 2.38
C VAL A 77 -0.39 -4.35 2.31
N ILE A 78 0.70 -4.51 3.02
CA ILE A 78 1.77 -3.51 3.07
C ILE A 78 3.01 -4.07 2.39
N VAL A 79 3.47 -3.36 1.36
CA VAL A 79 4.72 -3.69 0.66
C VAL A 79 5.78 -2.73 1.15
N LYS A 80 6.64 -3.22 2.04
CA LYS A 80 7.76 -2.45 2.59
C LYS A 80 8.96 -2.55 1.65
N GLU A 81 9.84 -1.55 1.68
CA GLU A 81 11.04 -1.49 0.83
C GLU A 81 10.70 -1.71 -0.66
N ALA A 82 9.64 -1.07 -1.11
CA ALA A 82 9.14 -1.24 -2.48
C ALA A 82 10.10 -0.71 -3.55
N GLN A 83 11.08 0.15 -3.16
CA GLN A 83 12.10 0.63 -4.08
C GLN A 83 12.98 -0.51 -4.65
N ASP A 84 12.97 -1.67 -3.99
CA ASP A 84 13.73 -2.84 -4.46
C ASP A 84 12.97 -3.67 -5.51
N ILE A 85 11.71 -3.34 -5.77
CA ILE A 85 10.92 -4.01 -6.81
C ILE A 85 11.27 -3.42 -8.17
N LYS A 86 11.65 -4.29 -9.12
CA LYS A 86 12.10 -3.87 -10.44
C LYS A 86 10.95 -3.51 -11.38
N SER A 87 9.83 -4.21 -11.27
CA SER A 87 8.69 -4.00 -12.17
C SER A 87 7.37 -4.28 -11.47
N TRP A 88 6.40 -3.41 -11.73
CA TRP A 88 5.03 -3.54 -11.28
C TRP A 88 4.08 -3.94 -12.42
N ASP A 89 4.61 -4.32 -13.57
CA ASP A 89 3.81 -4.52 -14.77
C ASP A 89 2.71 -5.57 -14.59
N ILE A 90 2.98 -6.63 -13.84
CA ILE A 90 1.99 -7.68 -13.58
C ILE A 90 0.78 -7.17 -12.79
N MET A 91 0.94 -6.07 -12.05
CA MET A 91 -0.11 -5.47 -11.23
C MET A 91 -0.92 -4.40 -11.98
N GLU A 92 -0.61 -4.13 -13.24
CA GLU A 92 -1.22 -3.01 -13.98
C GLU A 92 -2.74 -3.10 -14.03
N SER A 93 -3.28 -4.27 -14.32
CA SER A 93 -4.74 -4.46 -14.38
C SER A 93 -5.37 -4.27 -13.00
N TYR A 94 -4.70 -4.70 -11.94
CA TYR A 94 -5.18 -4.49 -10.58
C TYR A 94 -5.27 -3.00 -10.25
N PHE A 95 -4.24 -2.24 -10.56
CA PHE A 95 -4.23 -0.79 -10.28
C PHE A 95 -5.36 -0.06 -10.99
N SER A 96 -5.76 -0.53 -12.17
CA SER A 96 -6.85 0.08 -12.94
C SER A 96 -8.24 -0.26 -12.38
N ASN A 97 -8.35 -1.36 -11.63
CA ASN A 97 -9.61 -1.80 -11.05
C ASN A 97 -9.36 -2.50 -9.71
N PRO A 98 -8.96 -1.74 -8.68
CA PRO A 98 -8.62 -2.34 -7.40
C PRO A 98 -9.84 -2.89 -6.68
N VAL A 99 -9.61 -3.91 -5.84
CA VAL A 99 -10.67 -4.48 -4.99
C VAL A 99 -10.94 -3.51 -3.83
N SER A 100 -12.20 -3.11 -3.67
CA SER A 100 -12.57 -2.09 -2.68
C SER A 100 -12.37 -2.51 -1.24
N THR A 101 -12.30 -3.81 -0.96
CA THR A 101 -12.09 -4.33 0.39
C THR A 101 -10.62 -4.59 0.72
N THR A 102 -9.71 -4.28 -0.21
CA THR A 102 -8.26 -4.36 0.00
C THR A 102 -7.70 -2.96 0.12
N VAL A 103 -6.87 -2.74 1.14
CA VAL A 103 -6.04 -1.52 1.24
C VAL A 103 -4.60 -1.94 0.96
N LEU A 104 -4.08 -1.53 -0.19
CA LEU A 104 -2.70 -1.81 -0.59
C LEU A 104 -1.85 -0.58 -0.32
N ILE A 105 -0.84 -0.75 0.51
CA ILE A 105 0.08 0.33 0.87
C ILE A 105 1.48 -0.02 0.36
N ILE A 106 2.01 0.83 -0.50
CA ILE A 106 3.30 0.64 -1.16
C ILE A 106 4.26 1.67 -0.60
N ALA A 107 5.27 1.22 0.15
CA ALA A 107 6.25 2.07 0.81
C ALA A 107 7.58 2.03 0.04
N HIS A 108 7.81 3.07 -0.76
CA HIS A 108 9.00 3.25 -1.60
C HIS A 108 9.87 4.32 -0.95
N LYS A 109 10.92 3.87 -0.26
CA LYS A 109 11.73 4.73 0.62
C LYS A 109 13.06 5.14 0.01
N HIS A 110 13.64 6.20 0.56
CA HIS A 110 15.00 6.71 0.30
C HIS A 110 15.16 7.47 -1.01
N LYS A 111 14.22 7.35 -1.94
CA LYS A 111 14.21 8.08 -3.20
C LYS A 111 12.78 8.22 -3.71
N LYS A 112 12.57 9.15 -4.62
CA LYS A 112 11.27 9.31 -5.27
C LYS A 112 11.01 8.14 -6.21
N ALA A 113 9.76 7.72 -6.30
CA ALA A 113 9.32 6.83 -7.37
C ALA A 113 9.34 7.60 -8.70
N ASP A 114 9.66 6.90 -9.79
CA ASP A 114 9.72 7.51 -11.11
C ASP A 114 8.31 7.82 -11.62
N SER A 115 7.96 9.10 -11.68
CA SER A 115 6.62 9.57 -12.07
C SER A 115 6.29 9.32 -13.54
N ARG A 116 7.27 8.91 -14.36
CA ARG A 116 7.06 8.64 -15.78
C ARG A 116 6.56 7.22 -16.05
N THR A 117 6.62 6.34 -15.06
CA THR A 117 6.23 4.93 -15.24
C THR A 117 4.71 4.77 -15.34
N LYS A 118 4.27 3.72 -16.02
CA LYS A 118 2.85 3.35 -16.05
C LYS A 118 2.33 3.08 -14.66
N PHE A 119 3.13 2.42 -13.84
CA PHE A 119 2.82 2.15 -12.43
C PHE A 119 2.44 3.43 -11.69
N PHE A 120 3.31 4.44 -11.72
CA PHE A 120 3.07 5.69 -11.01
C PHE A 120 1.79 6.38 -11.52
N LYS A 121 1.64 6.46 -12.83
CA LYS A 121 0.48 7.12 -13.45
C LYS A 121 -0.82 6.41 -13.10
N ASN A 122 -0.81 5.09 -13.12
CA ASN A 122 -1.99 4.27 -12.82
C ASN A 122 -2.40 4.41 -11.36
N VAL A 123 -1.45 4.34 -10.45
CA VAL A 123 -1.71 4.52 -9.01
C VAL A 123 -2.17 5.94 -8.73
N SER A 124 -1.58 6.95 -9.37
CA SER A 124 -2.00 8.34 -9.19
C SER A 124 -3.45 8.56 -9.60
N LYS A 125 -3.91 7.85 -10.63
CA LYS A 125 -5.27 7.97 -11.14
C LYS A 125 -6.29 7.28 -10.22
N HIS A 126 -5.94 6.14 -9.63
CA HIS A 126 -6.89 5.29 -8.91
C HIS A 126 -6.65 5.22 -7.41
N GLY A 127 -5.60 5.83 -6.90
CA GLY A 127 -5.25 5.80 -5.50
C GLY A 127 -4.72 7.13 -4.98
N VAL A 128 -3.98 7.07 -3.90
CA VAL A 128 -3.36 8.23 -3.26
C VAL A 128 -1.85 8.14 -3.41
N VAL A 129 -1.22 9.24 -3.80
CA VAL A 129 0.24 9.34 -3.86
C VAL A 129 0.69 10.38 -2.84
N PHE A 130 1.58 9.98 -1.95
CA PHE A 130 2.18 10.85 -0.94
C PHE A 130 3.69 10.91 -1.16
N GLU A 131 4.22 12.11 -1.37
CA GLU A 131 5.67 12.30 -1.44
C GLU A 131 6.21 12.80 -0.11
N SER A 132 7.14 12.04 0.48
CA SER A 132 7.79 12.37 1.75
C SER A 132 9.06 13.15 1.49
N LYS A 133 9.09 14.39 1.97
CA LYS A 133 10.24 15.30 1.84
C LYS A 133 10.83 15.60 3.20
N PRO A 134 12.17 15.80 3.25
CA PRO A 134 12.81 16.22 4.51
C PRO A 134 12.28 17.53 5.04
#